data_33fa0bd04efd2c5eef403e90de802bd6
#
_entry.id   33fa0bd04efd2c5eef403e90de802bd6
#
_cell.length_a   1.000
_cell.length_b   1.000
_cell.length_c   1.000
_cell.angle_alpha   90.00
_cell.angle_beta   90.00
_cell.angle_gamma   90.00
#
_symmetry.space_group_name_H-M   'P 1'
#
loop_
_entity.id
_entity.type
_entity.pdbx_description
1 polymer ?
#
loop_
_entity_poly.entity_id
_entity_poly.type
_entity_poly.pdbx_seq_one_letter_code
_entity_poly.pdbx_strand_id
1 'polypeptide(L)'
;MRNKILSSLILGAALAGQVFARETKPIISSSSVIDWSKSTFVSDVRLDTERAGITMPSGKRAAINFVDIKLPDLIKDPLLSLYVNSRQQLGDLVLENNMSLEQLTAIIDGGKKTPGIFTEGSLTLMTTHTIRLQDISSLMIKHHFPYKNPKPIENIASRAYSGIIIDARGELEVHGEFLEDAVYPCFFPQIWDENMNLIYERNMGNPESEFKNGMIQYDWRDDENVYQSRIGHDPLRIKARKVYGHLRTDPVISRDDALKILSVPENIKLLQEGKVVVLLDKENLIYSVNTKREESGYYAPFLDIKSYFPDNEEAPIILQRENELQLLYDLKFVADSASLLESEMHRIKTLAEALKKINKDDSFTILIEGHTADVNKPVGQMNLSIARTQTIINELVKHGLERSIFSFKGYGGTQPIASNATPEGRAQNRRVVITARPKATYIQRY
;
A
#
# COMPACT_ATOMS: atom_id res chain seq x y z
N MET A 1 -20.12 9.25 82.40
CA MET A 1 -20.77 8.01 81.94
C MET A 1 -21.13 8.18 80.51
N ARG A 2 -20.30 7.83 79.64
CA ARG A 2 -20.11 6.65 78.76
C ARG A 2 -21.44 6.18 78.16
N ASN A 3 -21.61 6.51 76.85
CA ASN A 3 -22.29 5.60 75.98
C ASN A 3 -21.64 5.75 74.54
N LYS A 4 -21.06 4.66 74.13
CA LYS A 4 -20.52 4.43 72.83
C LYS A 4 -21.65 4.09 71.85
N ILE A 5 -21.75 4.79 70.75
CA ILE A 5 -22.56 4.37 69.61
C ILE A 5 -21.59 3.84 68.54
N LEU A 6 -21.72 2.54 68.26
CA LEU A 6 -21.08 1.81 67.22
C LEU A 6 -21.75 2.21 65.87
N SER A 7 -21.01 2.85 64.95
CA SER A 7 -21.45 3.03 63.60
C SER A 7 -20.87 1.89 62.76
N SER A 8 -21.73 0.96 62.37
CA SER A 8 -21.41 -0.10 61.40
C SER A 8 -21.36 0.49 59.98
N LEU A 9 -20.15 0.57 59.42
CA LEU A 9 -19.92 0.84 58.02
C LEU A 9 -20.28 -0.42 57.24
N ILE A 10 -21.35 -0.39 56.46
CA ILE A 10 -21.65 -1.39 55.44
C ILE A 10 -20.84 -1.02 54.21
N LEU A 11 -19.76 -1.75 53.96
CA LEU A 11 -18.96 -1.67 52.74
C LEU A 11 -19.70 -2.46 51.67
N GLY A 12 -20.50 -1.77 50.86
CA GLY A 12 -21.06 -2.35 49.63
C GLY A 12 -20.00 -2.55 48.59
N ALA A 13 -19.48 -3.76 48.47
CA ALA A 13 -18.64 -4.14 47.35
C ALA A 13 -19.51 -4.22 46.07
N ALA A 14 -19.48 -3.19 45.28
CA ALA A 14 -19.99 -3.24 43.91
C ALA A 14 -19.06 -4.15 43.10
N LEU A 15 -19.42 -5.41 42.96
CA LEU A 15 -18.89 -6.32 41.95
C LEU A 15 -19.33 -5.76 40.56
N ALA A 16 -18.52 -4.90 39.98
CA ALA A 16 -18.60 -4.60 38.56
C ALA A 16 -18.19 -5.89 37.82
N GLY A 17 -19.18 -6.68 37.48
CA GLY A 17 -18.99 -7.79 36.56
C GLY A 17 -18.51 -7.24 35.24
N GLN A 18 -17.20 -7.34 34.98
CA GLN A 18 -16.68 -7.23 33.62
C GLN A 18 -17.26 -8.41 32.84
N VAL A 19 -18.30 -8.12 32.11
CA VAL A 19 -18.76 -9.01 31.06
C VAL A 19 -17.65 -8.95 29.99
N PHE A 20 -16.67 -9.85 30.12
CA PHE A 20 -15.82 -10.19 29.01
C PHE A 20 -16.76 -10.73 27.92
N ALA A 21 -17.03 -9.93 26.92
CA ALA A 21 -17.63 -10.41 25.70
C ALA A 21 -16.73 -11.54 25.20
N ARG A 22 -17.19 -12.79 25.38
CA ARG A 22 -16.51 -13.95 24.81
C ARG A 22 -16.53 -13.73 23.31
N GLU A 23 -15.38 -13.42 22.72
CA GLU A 23 -15.24 -13.40 21.27
C GLU A 23 -15.74 -14.73 20.73
N THR A 24 -16.91 -14.71 20.15
CA THR A 24 -17.46 -15.91 19.51
C THR A 24 -16.66 -16.10 18.22
N LYS A 25 -15.84 -17.15 18.17
CA LYS A 25 -15.11 -17.52 16.95
C LYS A 25 -16.10 -17.57 15.78
N PRO A 26 -15.74 -17.13 14.57
CA PRO A 26 -16.62 -17.16 13.42
C PRO A 26 -17.02 -18.59 13.07
N ILE A 27 -18.19 -18.75 12.47
CA ILE A 27 -18.65 -20.06 11.95
C ILE A 27 -17.73 -20.51 10.82
N ILE A 28 -17.30 -19.59 9.97
CA ILE A 28 -16.34 -19.81 8.91
C ILE A 28 -15.24 -18.76 9.00
N SER A 29 -14.00 -19.15 8.74
CA SER A 29 -12.84 -18.26 8.75
C SER A 29 -11.87 -18.63 7.65
N SER A 30 -11.08 -17.66 7.19
CA SER A 30 -9.97 -17.86 6.27
C SER A 30 -8.68 -17.28 6.82
N SER A 31 -7.57 -17.91 6.51
CA SER A 31 -6.22 -17.39 6.71
C SER A 31 -5.50 -17.46 5.38
N SER A 32 -4.99 -16.33 4.91
CA SER A 32 -4.43 -16.23 3.56
C SER A 32 -2.95 -15.89 3.61
N VAL A 33 -2.19 -16.46 2.68
CA VAL A 33 -0.77 -16.18 2.47
C VAL A 33 -0.57 -15.74 1.02
N ILE A 34 0.13 -14.65 0.84
CA ILE A 34 0.59 -14.18 -0.46
C ILE A 34 2.05 -14.57 -0.63
N ASP A 35 2.37 -15.22 -1.72
CA ASP A 35 3.74 -15.58 -2.11
C ASP A 35 4.01 -15.04 -3.52
N TRP A 36 4.61 -13.85 -3.58
CA TRP A 36 4.96 -13.20 -4.84
C TRP A 36 6.05 -13.95 -5.62
N SER A 37 6.92 -14.69 -4.92
CA SER A 37 7.98 -15.47 -5.58
C SER A 37 7.43 -16.66 -6.36
N LYS A 38 6.31 -17.20 -5.90
CA LYS A 38 5.56 -18.26 -6.59
C LYS A 38 4.38 -17.70 -7.38
N SER A 39 4.14 -16.40 -7.29
CA SER A 39 2.96 -15.75 -7.88
C SER A 39 1.65 -16.41 -7.46
N THR A 40 1.50 -16.74 -6.17
CA THR A 40 0.33 -17.42 -5.62
C THR A 40 -0.27 -16.70 -4.44
N PHE A 41 -1.59 -16.76 -4.36
CA PHE A 41 -2.40 -16.44 -3.19
C PHE A 41 -3.02 -17.75 -2.70
N VAL A 42 -2.76 -18.10 -1.46
CA VAL A 42 -3.24 -19.35 -0.85
C VAL A 42 -4.09 -19.03 0.35
N SER A 43 -5.29 -19.54 0.43
CA SER A 43 -6.22 -19.32 1.53
C SER A 43 -6.64 -20.66 2.15
N ASP A 44 -6.39 -20.81 3.44
CA ASP A 44 -6.87 -21.93 4.26
C ASP A 44 -8.20 -21.55 4.89
N VAL A 45 -9.26 -22.24 4.50
CA VAL A 45 -10.63 -21.99 4.97
C VAL A 45 -11.04 -23.06 5.97
N ARG A 46 -11.62 -22.64 7.08
CA ARG A 46 -12.13 -23.52 8.16
C ARG A 46 -13.61 -23.21 8.42
N LEU A 47 -14.43 -24.24 8.39
CA LEU A 47 -15.85 -24.20 8.68
C LEU A 47 -16.14 -25.06 9.91
N ASP A 48 -16.77 -24.50 10.92
CA ASP A 48 -17.39 -25.24 12.04
C ASP A 48 -18.77 -25.70 11.60
N THR A 49 -18.90 -27.00 11.31
CA THR A 49 -20.14 -27.58 10.74
C THR A 49 -21.27 -27.63 11.77
N GLU A 50 -20.96 -27.82 13.06
CA GLU A 50 -21.96 -27.85 14.12
C GLU A 50 -22.60 -26.46 14.28
N ARG A 51 -21.78 -25.44 14.38
CA ARG A 51 -22.25 -24.04 14.49
C ARG A 51 -22.93 -23.55 13.22
N ALA A 52 -22.58 -24.12 12.06
CA ALA A 52 -23.28 -23.88 10.79
C ALA A 52 -24.63 -24.60 10.70
N GLY A 53 -25.00 -25.41 11.68
CA GLY A 53 -26.25 -26.18 11.70
C GLY A 53 -26.22 -27.36 10.72
N ILE A 54 -25.04 -27.84 10.34
CA ILE A 54 -24.88 -28.94 9.37
C ILE A 54 -24.70 -30.25 10.12
N THR A 55 -25.66 -31.16 10.00
CA THR A 55 -25.62 -32.48 10.65
C THR A 55 -24.65 -33.40 9.94
N MET A 56 -23.64 -33.88 10.64
CA MET A 56 -22.67 -34.85 10.13
C MET A 56 -23.06 -36.29 10.52
N PRO A 57 -22.72 -37.32 9.70
CA PRO A 57 -21.89 -37.28 8.48
C PRO A 57 -22.66 -37.04 7.18
N SER A 58 -23.99 -36.97 7.20
CA SER A 58 -24.80 -36.83 6.00
C SER A 58 -24.62 -35.47 5.31
N GLY A 59 -24.28 -34.40 6.06
CA GLY A 59 -24.13 -33.03 5.60
C GLY A 59 -22.82 -32.69 4.92
N LYS A 60 -21.91 -33.65 4.62
CA LYS A 60 -20.59 -33.35 4.02
C LYS A 60 -20.67 -32.48 2.77
N ARG A 61 -21.61 -32.80 1.86
CA ARG A 61 -21.81 -32.02 0.63
C ARG A 61 -22.34 -30.63 0.91
N ALA A 62 -23.25 -30.50 1.88
CA ALA A 62 -23.77 -29.21 2.30
C ALA A 62 -22.68 -28.32 2.90
N ALA A 63 -21.75 -28.88 3.69
CA ALA A 63 -20.61 -28.17 4.25
C ALA A 63 -19.68 -27.65 3.17
N ILE A 64 -19.36 -28.47 2.16
CA ILE A 64 -18.53 -28.05 1.02
C ILE A 64 -19.21 -26.93 0.24
N ASN A 65 -20.48 -27.09 -0.09
CA ASN A 65 -21.25 -26.05 -0.79
C ASN A 65 -21.33 -24.76 0.02
N PHE A 66 -21.44 -24.84 1.35
CA PHE A 66 -21.46 -23.66 2.21
C PHE A 66 -20.13 -22.89 2.12
N VAL A 67 -19.00 -23.58 2.13
CA VAL A 67 -17.68 -22.98 1.93
C VAL A 67 -17.60 -22.35 0.54
N ASP A 68 -18.00 -23.05 -0.50
CA ASP A 68 -17.95 -22.54 -1.88
C ASP A 68 -18.74 -21.23 -2.07
N ILE A 69 -19.93 -21.15 -1.49
CA ILE A 69 -20.76 -19.93 -1.54
C ILE A 69 -20.13 -18.76 -0.79
N LYS A 70 -19.47 -19.06 0.36
CA LYS A 70 -18.89 -18.02 1.23
C LYS A 70 -17.46 -17.64 0.86
N LEU A 71 -16.78 -18.44 0.06
CA LEU A 71 -15.37 -18.22 -0.28
C LEU A 71 -15.08 -16.86 -0.91
N PRO A 72 -15.86 -16.35 -1.91
CA PRO A 72 -15.62 -15.02 -2.46
C PRO A 72 -15.67 -13.91 -1.41
N ASP A 73 -16.61 -13.98 -0.48
CA ASP A 73 -16.73 -13.00 0.60
C ASP A 73 -15.54 -13.02 1.57
N LEU A 74 -14.93 -14.20 1.75
CA LEU A 74 -13.81 -14.38 2.68
C LEU A 74 -12.47 -13.90 2.12
N ILE A 75 -12.25 -13.99 0.80
CA ILE A 75 -10.93 -13.79 0.20
C ILE A 75 -10.83 -12.59 -0.73
N LYS A 76 -11.95 -11.96 -1.12
CA LYS A 76 -11.93 -10.78 -1.99
C LYS A 76 -11.14 -9.62 -1.40
N ASP A 77 -11.36 -9.31 -0.11
CA ASP A 77 -10.72 -8.17 0.53
C ASP A 77 -9.19 -8.33 0.62
N PRO A 78 -8.63 -9.50 1.03
CA PRO A 78 -7.22 -9.79 0.86
C PRO A 78 -6.69 -9.56 -0.56
N LEU A 79 -7.44 -9.94 -1.59
CA LEU A 79 -7.04 -9.71 -2.97
C LEU A 79 -7.09 -8.24 -3.36
N LEU A 80 -8.12 -7.50 -2.92
CA LEU A 80 -8.28 -6.07 -3.21
C LEU A 80 -7.13 -5.22 -2.67
N SER A 81 -6.38 -5.71 -1.68
CA SER A 81 -5.23 -5.01 -1.11
C SER A 81 -3.92 -5.18 -1.87
N LEU A 82 -3.87 -6.06 -2.85
CA LEU A 82 -2.66 -6.27 -3.64
C LEU A 82 -2.28 -5.00 -4.40
N TYR A 83 -1.00 -4.66 -4.38
CA TYR A 83 -0.50 -3.49 -5.08
C TYR A 83 -0.47 -3.75 -6.59
N VAL A 84 -1.09 -2.86 -7.35
CA VAL A 84 -1.08 -2.88 -8.81
C VAL A 84 0.16 -2.18 -9.35
N ASN A 85 0.45 -1.02 -8.82
CA ASN A 85 1.59 -0.17 -9.17
C ASN A 85 1.94 0.74 -7.98
N SER A 86 2.80 1.70 -8.18
CA SER A 86 3.25 2.63 -7.13
C SER A 86 2.18 3.58 -6.57
N ARG A 87 0.96 3.55 -7.09
CA ARG A 87 -0.13 4.46 -6.69
C ARG A 87 -1.42 3.76 -6.32
N GLN A 88 -1.68 2.58 -6.88
CA GLN A 88 -2.98 1.91 -6.83
C GLN A 88 -2.89 0.50 -6.26
N GLN A 89 -3.88 0.14 -5.50
CA GLN A 89 -4.21 -1.22 -5.12
C GLN A 89 -5.27 -1.79 -6.08
N LEU A 90 -5.49 -3.10 -6.02
CA LEU A 90 -6.51 -3.74 -6.85
C LEU A 90 -7.91 -3.21 -6.54
N GLY A 91 -8.18 -2.87 -5.27
CA GLY A 91 -9.44 -2.25 -4.84
C GLY A 91 -9.70 -0.89 -5.49
N ASP A 92 -8.65 -0.11 -5.74
CA ASP A 92 -8.79 1.18 -6.42
C ASP A 92 -9.29 1.01 -7.84
N LEU A 93 -8.81 -0.03 -8.57
CA LEU A 93 -9.28 -0.32 -9.92
C LEU A 93 -10.75 -0.73 -9.97
N VAL A 94 -11.23 -1.40 -8.92
CA VAL A 94 -12.65 -1.74 -8.81
C VAL A 94 -13.51 -0.49 -8.58
N LEU A 95 -13.06 0.40 -7.71
CA LEU A 95 -13.77 1.66 -7.43
C LEU A 95 -13.77 2.61 -8.64
N GLU A 96 -12.69 2.62 -9.42
CA GLU A 96 -12.59 3.40 -10.65
C GLU A 96 -13.31 2.77 -11.85
N ASN A 97 -14.00 1.64 -11.66
CA ASN A 97 -14.61 0.84 -12.72
C ASN A 97 -13.64 0.36 -13.82
N ASN A 98 -12.35 0.30 -13.51
CA ASN A 98 -11.33 -0.24 -14.41
C ASN A 98 -11.29 -1.78 -14.39
N MET A 99 -11.85 -2.39 -13.34
CA MET A 99 -12.04 -3.82 -13.13
C MET A 99 -13.38 -4.04 -12.44
N SER A 100 -14.13 -5.08 -12.82
CA SER A 100 -15.36 -5.41 -12.12
C SER A 100 -15.14 -6.44 -11.00
N LEU A 101 -15.96 -6.36 -9.93
CA LEU A 101 -15.95 -7.40 -8.88
C LEU A 101 -16.33 -8.77 -9.43
N GLU A 102 -17.13 -8.84 -10.48
CA GLU A 102 -17.51 -10.09 -11.15
C GLU A 102 -16.31 -10.77 -11.79
N GLN A 103 -15.40 -10.01 -12.43
CA GLN A 103 -14.16 -10.54 -12.98
C GLN A 103 -13.28 -11.12 -11.89
N LEU A 104 -13.15 -10.42 -10.75
CA LEU A 104 -12.38 -10.92 -9.61
C LEU A 104 -13.03 -12.17 -9.00
N THR A 105 -14.36 -12.18 -8.85
CA THR A 105 -15.11 -13.36 -8.37
C THR A 105 -14.92 -14.56 -9.29
N ALA A 106 -14.93 -14.35 -10.60
CA ALA A 106 -14.68 -15.43 -11.57
C ALA A 106 -13.28 -16.05 -11.39
N ILE A 107 -12.26 -15.24 -11.09
CA ILE A 107 -10.91 -15.75 -10.76
C ILE A 107 -10.91 -16.50 -9.44
N ILE A 108 -11.62 -16.00 -8.44
CA ILE A 108 -11.76 -16.69 -7.14
C ILE A 108 -12.41 -18.06 -7.36
N ASP A 109 -13.52 -18.14 -8.08
CA ASP A 109 -14.24 -19.38 -8.35
C ASP A 109 -13.43 -20.35 -9.20
N GLY A 110 -12.64 -19.85 -10.14
CA GLY A 110 -11.73 -20.63 -11.01
C GLY A 110 -10.46 -21.12 -10.31
N GLY A 111 -10.17 -20.67 -9.09
CA GLY A 111 -8.99 -21.07 -8.35
C GLY A 111 -8.95 -22.57 -8.01
N LYS A 112 -7.77 -23.09 -7.77
CA LYS A 112 -7.57 -24.51 -7.44
C LYS A 112 -7.96 -24.77 -5.99
N LYS A 113 -8.96 -25.64 -5.78
CA LYS A 113 -9.43 -26.07 -4.45
C LYS A 113 -8.88 -27.46 -4.12
N THR A 114 -8.45 -27.66 -2.87
CA THR A 114 -8.16 -29.01 -2.37
C THR A 114 -9.45 -29.70 -1.94
N PRO A 115 -9.52 -31.05 -1.99
CA PRO A 115 -10.62 -31.78 -1.40
C PRO A 115 -10.77 -31.41 0.09
N GLY A 116 -12.01 -31.25 0.52
CA GLY A 116 -12.31 -30.91 1.92
C GLY A 116 -11.92 -32.03 2.88
N ILE A 117 -11.18 -31.69 3.92
CA ILE A 117 -10.76 -32.59 4.98
C ILE A 117 -11.62 -32.32 6.22
N PHE A 118 -12.29 -33.35 6.72
CA PHE A 118 -13.01 -33.29 7.99
C PHE A 118 -12.10 -33.82 9.09
N THR A 119 -11.86 -33.03 10.13
CA THR A 119 -10.99 -33.44 11.25
C THR A 119 -11.73 -34.39 12.18
N GLU A 120 -10.99 -35.41 12.69
CA GLU A 120 -11.54 -36.41 13.62
C GLU A 120 -12.06 -35.79 14.90
N GLY A 121 -13.23 -36.25 15.33
CA GLY A 121 -13.89 -35.80 16.57
C GLY A 121 -14.27 -34.33 16.57
N SER A 122 -13.84 -33.60 15.57
CA SER A 122 -14.23 -32.20 15.37
C SER A 122 -15.12 -32.10 14.15
N LEU A 123 -16.12 -31.29 14.27
CA LEU A 123 -17.06 -30.96 13.21
C LEU A 123 -16.49 -29.82 12.36
N THR A 124 -15.18 -29.86 12.06
CA THR A 124 -14.49 -28.82 11.29
C THR A 124 -14.12 -29.34 9.91
N LEU A 125 -14.59 -28.64 8.88
CA LEU A 125 -14.15 -28.81 7.50
C LEU A 125 -13.00 -27.85 7.21
N MET A 126 -11.91 -28.37 6.65
CA MET A 126 -10.75 -27.60 6.20
C MET A 126 -10.57 -27.75 4.69
N THR A 127 -10.38 -26.68 3.98
CA THR A 127 -10.04 -26.64 2.55
C THR A 127 -9.00 -25.57 2.27
N THR A 128 -8.14 -25.81 1.29
CA THR A 128 -7.17 -24.82 0.81
C THR A 128 -7.57 -24.38 -0.59
N HIS A 129 -7.59 -23.07 -0.80
CA HIS A 129 -7.89 -22.44 -2.08
C HIS A 129 -6.67 -21.68 -2.59
N THR A 130 -6.27 -21.94 -3.83
CA THR A 130 -5.08 -21.34 -4.44
C THR A 130 -5.45 -20.57 -5.70
N ILE A 131 -5.09 -19.30 -5.76
CA ILE A 131 -5.24 -18.43 -6.93
C ILE A 131 -3.84 -18.07 -7.43
N ARG A 132 -3.65 -18.07 -8.74
CA ARG A 132 -2.42 -17.55 -9.35
C ARG A 132 -2.56 -16.04 -9.48
N LEU A 133 -1.58 -15.29 -8.99
CA LEU A 133 -1.55 -13.83 -9.13
C LEU A 133 -1.53 -13.43 -10.62
N GLN A 134 -0.98 -14.30 -11.46
CA GLN A 134 -0.95 -14.12 -12.91
C GLN A 134 -2.35 -14.01 -13.53
N ASP A 135 -3.33 -14.76 -13.02
CA ASP A 135 -4.69 -14.71 -13.53
C ASP A 135 -5.34 -13.35 -13.25
N ILE A 136 -4.96 -12.71 -12.12
CA ILE A 136 -5.39 -11.36 -11.76
C ILE A 136 -4.69 -10.32 -12.64
N SER A 137 -3.35 -10.40 -12.80
CA SER A 137 -2.61 -9.44 -13.61
C SER A 137 -3.05 -9.42 -15.07
N SER A 138 -3.44 -10.58 -15.60
CA SER A 138 -3.92 -10.70 -16.99
C SER A 138 -5.16 -9.84 -17.29
N LEU A 139 -6.03 -9.59 -16.31
CA LEU A 139 -7.19 -8.71 -16.48
C LEU A 139 -6.80 -7.25 -16.75
N MET A 140 -5.59 -6.86 -16.37
CA MET A 140 -5.11 -5.49 -16.44
C MET A 140 -4.24 -5.21 -17.69
N ILE A 141 -3.87 -6.24 -18.45
CA ILE A 141 -3.10 -6.11 -19.69
C ILE A 141 -4.07 -5.80 -20.82
N LYS A 142 -4.08 -4.56 -21.29
CA LYS A 142 -5.05 -4.07 -22.30
C LYS A 142 -4.39 -3.63 -23.62
N HIS A 143 -3.07 -3.51 -23.63
CA HIS A 143 -2.34 -3.14 -24.86
C HIS A 143 -2.16 -4.36 -25.77
N HIS A 144 -2.05 -4.12 -27.08
CA HIS A 144 -1.88 -5.17 -28.10
C HIS A 144 -0.47 -5.29 -28.62
N PHE A 145 0.31 -4.23 -28.49
CA PHE A 145 1.69 -4.16 -28.94
C PHE A 145 2.54 -3.44 -27.90
N PRO A 146 3.81 -3.86 -27.71
CA PRO A 146 4.71 -3.18 -26.80
C PRO A 146 4.98 -1.74 -27.23
N TYR A 147 4.96 -0.81 -26.31
CA TYR A 147 5.40 0.56 -26.53
C TYR A 147 6.91 0.59 -26.69
N LYS A 148 7.39 1.45 -27.58
CA LYS A 148 8.83 1.60 -27.80
C LYS A 148 9.45 2.36 -26.63
N ASN A 149 10.53 1.82 -26.11
CA ASN A 149 11.35 2.55 -25.14
C ASN A 149 11.91 3.82 -25.80
N PRO A 150 11.93 4.95 -25.07
CA PRO A 150 12.63 6.14 -25.53
C PRO A 150 14.11 5.80 -25.78
N LYS A 151 14.63 6.20 -26.92
CA LYS A 151 16.07 6.07 -27.17
C LYS A 151 16.80 7.17 -26.41
N PRO A 152 17.77 6.84 -25.57
CA PRO A 152 18.58 7.86 -24.92
C PRO A 152 19.43 8.59 -25.97
N ILE A 153 19.70 9.86 -25.72
CA ILE A 153 20.64 10.64 -26.52
C ILE A 153 22.08 10.13 -26.31
N GLU A 154 22.36 9.73 -25.09
CA GLU A 154 23.63 9.17 -24.64
C GLU A 154 23.67 7.67 -24.93
N ASN A 155 24.80 7.19 -25.43
CA ASN A 155 25.07 5.78 -25.61
C ASN A 155 26.38 5.43 -24.89
N ILE A 156 26.38 4.25 -24.23
CA ILE A 156 27.60 3.69 -23.64
C ILE A 156 27.94 2.35 -24.29
N ALA A 157 29.20 1.96 -24.19
CA ALA A 157 29.61 0.63 -24.60
C ALA A 157 28.93 -0.42 -23.69
N SER A 158 28.17 -1.32 -24.33
CA SER A 158 27.49 -2.41 -23.63
C SER A 158 27.46 -3.63 -24.54
N ARG A 159 27.07 -4.78 -23.97
CA ARG A 159 26.91 -6.04 -24.71
C ARG A 159 25.49 -6.60 -24.53
N ALA A 160 25.15 -7.57 -25.33
CA ALA A 160 23.93 -8.33 -25.12
C ALA A 160 24.04 -9.22 -23.88
N TYR A 161 22.96 -9.29 -23.11
CA TYR A 161 22.77 -10.15 -21.96
C TYR A 161 21.64 -11.14 -22.20
N SER A 162 21.47 -12.13 -21.31
CA SER A 162 20.40 -13.12 -21.42
C SER A 162 19.15 -12.74 -20.59
N GLY A 163 19.27 -11.84 -19.65
CA GLY A 163 18.21 -11.36 -18.75
C GLY A 163 18.71 -10.21 -17.89
N ILE A 164 17.87 -9.72 -17.00
CA ILE A 164 18.16 -8.60 -16.10
C ILE A 164 17.78 -9.00 -14.68
N ILE A 165 18.70 -8.81 -13.74
CA ILE A 165 18.47 -8.94 -12.30
C ILE A 165 18.59 -7.54 -11.69
N ILE A 166 17.59 -7.12 -10.90
CA ILE A 166 17.64 -5.89 -10.11
C ILE A 166 17.57 -6.28 -8.65
N ASP A 167 18.68 -6.13 -7.93
CA ASP A 167 18.72 -6.33 -6.48
C ASP A 167 18.25 -5.06 -5.78
N ALA A 168 17.07 -5.12 -5.19
CA ALA A 168 16.42 -4.03 -4.47
C ALA A 168 16.08 -4.45 -3.03
N ARG A 169 16.88 -5.33 -2.44
CA ARG A 169 16.76 -5.78 -1.05
C ARG A 169 17.33 -4.74 -0.09
N GLY A 170 16.81 -4.76 1.13
CA GLY A 170 17.14 -3.83 2.20
C GLY A 170 16.39 -2.50 2.09
N GLU A 171 16.67 -1.62 3.03
CA GLU A 171 16.13 -0.27 3.02
C GLU A 171 16.93 0.59 2.02
N LEU A 172 16.21 1.33 1.19
CA LEU A 172 16.74 2.22 0.17
C LEU A 172 16.22 3.65 0.41
N GLU A 173 17.03 4.64 0.04
CA GLU A 173 16.56 6.02 0.03
C GLU A 173 15.30 6.16 -0.82
N VAL A 174 14.26 6.78 -0.28
CA VAL A 174 13.07 7.10 -1.06
C VAL A 174 13.32 8.32 -1.92
N HIS A 175 13.17 8.18 -3.24
CA HIS A 175 13.41 9.26 -4.16
C HIS A 175 12.46 10.44 -3.92
N GLY A 176 13.04 11.61 -3.66
CA GLY A 176 12.30 12.85 -3.38
C GLY A 176 11.80 12.98 -1.93
N GLU A 177 12.20 12.10 -1.04
CA GLU A 177 11.86 12.13 0.38
C GLU A 177 13.12 11.92 1.23
N PHE A 178 13.04 12.30 2.53
CA PHE A 178 14.16 12.14 3.46
C PHE A 178 13.93 10.96 4.41
N LEU A 179 13.67 9.81 3.82
CA LEU A 179 13.52 8.56 4.57
C LEU A 179 14.02 7.40 3.72
N GLU A 180 14.30 6.31 4.38
CA GLU A 180 14.58 5.03 3.76
C GLU A 180 13.38 4.10 3.93
N ASP A 181 13.14 3.25 2.96
CA ASP A 181 12.07 2.27 2.98
C ASP A 181 12.45 1.07 2.10
N ALA A 182 11.79 -0.06 2.32
CA ALA A 182 11.95 -1.23 1.47
C ALA A 182 11.17 -1.10 0.17
N VAL A 183 11.55 -1.88 -0.84
CA VAL A 183 10.74 -2.04 -2.05
C VAL A 183 9.67 -3.10 -1.81
N TYR A 184 8.42 -2.78 -2.14
CA TYR A 184 7.29 -3.71 -2.02
C TYR A 184 6.87 -4.27 -3.38
N PRO A 185 6.48 -5.55 -3.44
CA PRO A 185 6.05 -6.16 -4.69
C PRO A 185 4.68 -5.62 -5.14
N CYS A 186 4.52 -5.50 -6.46
CA CYS A 186 3.26 -5.18 -7.11
C CYS A 186 3.15 -5.90 -8.46
N PHE A 187 1.99 -5.84 -9.11
CA PHE A 187 1.80 -6.48 -10.41
C PHE A 187 2.62 -5.80 -11.52
N PHE A 188 2.72 -4.48 -11.52
CA PHE A 188 3.34 -3.69 -12.58
C PHE A 188 4.23 -2.59 -12.00
N PRO A 189 5.40 -2.95 -11.46
CA PRO A 189 6.37 -1.94 -11.02
C PRO A 189 6.91 -1.17 -12.22
N GLN A 190 7.27 0.09 -11.98
CA GLN A 190 8.02 0.87 -12.94
C GLN A 190 9.49 0.88 -12.55
N ILE A 191 10.36 0.78 -13.52
CA ILE A 191 11.81 0.91 -13.31
C ILE A 191 12.24 2.27 -13.85
N TRP A 192 12.89 3.04 -13.00
CA TRP A 192 13.36 4.40 -13.27
C TRP A 192 14.87 4.49 -13.16
N ASP A 193 15.48 5.45 -13.85
CA ASP A 193 16.87 5.82 -13.56
C ASP A 193 16.94 6.98 -12.53
N GLU A 194 18.15 7.30 -12.07
CA GLU A 194 18.40 8.38 -11.10
C GLU A 194 17.93 9.76 -11.57
N ASN A 195 17.78 9.97 -12.87
CA ASN A 195 17.26 11.19 -13.48
C ASN A 195 15.74 11.14 -13.71
N MET A 196 15.08 10.10 -13.18
CA MET A 196 13.65 9.85 -13.35
C MET A 196 13.22 9.66 -14.81
N ASN A 197 14.09 9.10 -15.64
CA ASN A 197 13.67 8.58 -16.93
C ASN A 197 13.08 7.18 -16.74
N LEU A 198 11.91 6.96 -17.33
CA LEU A 198 11.22 5.67 -17.31
C LEU A 198 11.97 4.67 -18.20
N ILE A 199 12.40 3.56 -17.61
CA ILE A 199 13.14 2.50 -18.31
C ILE A 199 12.24 1.35 -18.70
N TYR A 200 11.32 0.97 -17.80
CA TYR A 200 10.40 -0.15 -18.03
C TYR A 200 9.06 0.07 -17.32
N GLU A 201 7.99 -0.23 -18.03
CA GLU A 201 6.62 -0.24 -17.50
C GLU A 201 5.77 -1.28 -18.23
N ARG A 202 4.57 -1.55 -17.72
CA ARG A 202 3.62 -2.56 -18.23
C ARG A 202 3.41 -2.51 -19.75
N ASN A 203 3.16 -1.33 -20.32
CA ASN A 203 2.84 -1.21 -21.74
C ASN A 203 4.06 -1.42 -22.68
N MET A 204 5.25 -1.54 -22.11
CA MET A 204 6.48 -1.84 -22.87
C MET A 204 6.72 -3.34 -23.05
N GLY A 205 6.03 -4.19 -22.27
CA GLY A 205 6.12 -5.63 -22.38
C GLY A 205 5.33 -6.20 -23.57
N ASN A 206 5.71 -7.37 -24.04
CA ASN A 206 4.92 -8.12 -25.00
C ASN A 206 3.71 -8.75 -24.28
N PRO A 207 2.46 -8.43 -24.67
CA PRO A 207 1.28 -8.93 -24.01
C PRO A 207 1.24 -10.46 -23.87
N GLU A 208 1.63 -11.21 -24.88
CA GLU A 208 1.65 -12.69 -24.85
C GLU A 208 2.61 -13.22 -23.78
N SER A 209 3.79 -12.59 -23.65
CA SER A 209 4.76 -12.93 -22.61
C SER A 209 4.25 -12.57 -21.23
N GLU A 210 3.64 -11.41 -21.08
CA GLU A 210 3.09 -10.94 -19.83
C GLU A 210 1.88 -11.77 -19.37
N PHE A 211 1.00 -12.18 -20.29
CA PHE A 211 -0.10 -13.11 -19.99
C PHE A 211 0.40 -14.45 -19.46
N LYS A 212 1.51 -14.93 -19.98
CA LYS A 212 2.05 -16.24 -19.59
C LYS A 212 2.90 -16.18 -18.32
N ASN A 213 3.73 -15.17 -18.18
CA ASN A 213 4.83 -15.15 -17.22
C ASN A 213 4.80 -13.95 -16.26
N GLY A 214 3.88 -12.97 -16.44
CA GLY A 214 3.90 -11.68 -15.77
C GLY A 214 4.99 -10.75 -16.31
N MET A 215 4.87 -9.47 -15.98
CA MET A 215 5.82 -8.44 -16.39
C MET A 215 7.22 -8.71 -15.86
N ILE A 216 7.34 -9.06 -14.57
CA ILE A 216 8.58 -9.40 -13.88
C ILE A 216 8.38 -10.64 -13.01
N GLN A 217 9.47 -11.21 -12.54
CA GLN A 217 9.47 -12.22 -11.48
C GLN A 217 10.14 -11.65 -10.24
N TYR A 218 9.58 -11.94 -9.07
CA TYR A 218 10.20 -11.63 -7.79
C TYR A 218 10.90 -12.84 -7.19
N ASP A 219 12.01 -12.62 -6.50
CA ASP A 219 12.69 -13.63 -5.70
C ASP A 219 13.49 -12.95 -4.55
N TRP A 220 13.97 -13.73 -3.58
CA TRP A 220 14.83 -13.24 -2.49
C TRP A 220 16.18 -13.93 -2.46
N ARG A 221 16.34 -15.01 -3.23
CA ARG A 221 17.49 -15.92 -3.17
C ARG A 221 18.64 -15.41 -4.01
N ASP A 222 19.86 -15.64 -3.53
CA ASP A 222 21.09 -15.38 -4.30
C ASP A 222 21.41 -16.49 -5.31
N ASP A 223 20.77 -17.66 -5.16
CA ASP A 223 20.92 -18.78 -6.11
C ASP A 223 20.14 -18.51 -7.40
N GLU A 224 20.83 -18.00 -8.40
CA GLU A 224 20.27 -17.68 -9.71
C GLU A 224 19.71 -18.90 -10.46
N ASN A 225 20.13 -20.13 -10.11
CA ASN A 225 19.58 -21.33 -10.73
C ASN A 225 18.07 -21.45 -10.56
N VAL A 226 17.54 -20.90 -9.47
CA VAL A 226 16.10 -20.95 -9.16
C VAL A 226 15.25 -20.20 -10.19
N TYR A 227 15.74 -19.10 -10.72
CA TYR A 227 15.06 -18.27 -11.71
C TYR A 227 15.80 -18.16 -13.06
N GLN A 228 16.78 -19.06 -13.28
CA GLN A 228 17.57 -19.12 -14.51
C GLN A 228 16.71 -19.31 -15.78
N SER A 229 15.60 -20.05 -15.67
CA SER A 229 14.64 -20.18 -16.77
C SER A 229 14.06 -18.85 -17.23
N ARG A 230 14.03 -17.83 -16.36
CA ARG A 230 13.57 -16.49 -16.67
C ARG A 230 14.65 -15.63 -17.31
N ILE A 231 15.86 -15.65 -16.77
CA ILE A 231 16.94 -14.71 -17.09
C ILE A 231 18.08 -15.30 -17.92
N GLY A 232 18.10 -16.62 -18.15
CA GLY A 232 19.20 -17.30 -18.85
C GLY A 232 20.47 -17.41 -17.99
N HIS A 233 21.62 -17.60 -18.66
CA HIS A 233 22.88 -17.94 -17.97
C HIS A 233 23.81 -16.74 -17.75
N ASP A 234 23.59 -15.61 -18.42
CA ASP A 234 24.47 -14.43 -18.36
C ASP A 234 23.65 -13.15 -18.24
N PRO A 235 22.95 -12.94 -17.11
CA PRO A 235 22.12 -11.77 -16.89
C PRO A 235 22.95 -10.52 -16.56
N LEU A 236 22.41 -9.35 -16.88
CA LEU A 236 22.87 -8.07 -16.36
C LEU A 236 22.43 -7.96 -14.88
N ARG A 237 23.38 -7.79 -13.98
CA ARG A 237 23.11 -7.62 -12.55
C ARG A 237 23.21 -6.15 -12.17
N ILE A 238 22.14 -5.63 -11.60
CA ILE A 238 21.97 -4.22 -11.23
C ILE A 238 21.60 -4.15 -9.76
N LYS A 239 22.16 -3.18 -9.05
CA LYS A 239 21.71 -2.85 -7.69
C LYS A 239 20.84 -1.59 -7.75
N ALA A 240 19.64 -1.67 -7.21
CA ALA A 240 18.79 -0.50 -7.03
C ALA A 240 19.46 0.51 -6.09
N ARG A 241 19.30 1.79 -6.40
CA ARG A 241 19.89 2.90 -5.63
C ARG A 241 18.88 3.54 -4.71
N LYS A 242 17.62 3.61 -5.18
CA LYS A 242 16.53 4.24 -4.45
C LYS A 242 15.23 3.48 -4.72
N VAL A 243 14.22 3.77 -3.93
CA VAL A 243 12.84 3.36 -4.20
C VAL A 243 11.99 4.59 -4.52
N TYR A 244 11.00 4.43 -5.39
CA TYR A 244 10.08 5.50 -5.79
C TYR A 244 8.62 5.06 -5.68
N GLY A 245 7.74 6.09 -5.63
CA GLY A 245 6.30 5.93 -5.63
C GLY A 245 5.68 5.91 -4.23
N HIS A 246 4.38 6.16 -4.18
CA HIS A 246 3.64 6.24 -2.91
C HIS A 246 3.64 4.90 -2.17
N LEU A 247 3.46 3.80 -2.91
CA LEU A 247 3.43 2.45 -2.36
C LEU A 247 4.81 1.76 -2.38
N ARG A 248 5.90 2.50 -2.65
CA ARG A 248 7.29 2.02 -2.62
C ARG A 248 7.53 0.77 -3.49
N THR A 249 6.97 0.74 -4.68
CA THR A 249 7.05 -0.44 -5.55
C THR A 249 8.08 -0.33 -6.67
N ASP A 250 8.57 0.88 -6.94
CA ASP A 250 9.34 1.18 -8.13
C ASP A 250 10.82 1.33 -7.81
N PRO A 251 11.68 0.38 -8.23
CA PRO A 251 13.12 0.51 -8.03
C PRO A 251 13.72 1.57 -8.97
N VAL A 252 14.64 2.37 -8.44
CA VAL A 252 15.42 3.35 -9.19
C VAL A 252 16.84 2.80 -9.33
N ILE A 253 17.31 2.69 -10.58
CA ILE A 253 18.64 2.18 -10.92
C ILE A 253 19.59 3.32 -11.32
N SER A 254 20.88 3.06 -11.36
CA SER A 254 21.85 4.05 -11.83
C SER A 254 21.64 4.42 -13.30
N ARG A 255 22.01 5.64 -13.68
CA ARG A 255 21.96 6.07 -15.08
C ARG A 255 22.79 5.17 -15.98
N ASP A 256 23.98 4.76 -15.53
CA ASP A 256 24.88 3.88 -16.30
C ASP A 256 24.23 2.51 -16.55
N ASP A 257 23.58 1.92 -15.55
CA ASP A 257 22.90 0.63 -15.71
C ASP A 257 21.69 0.74 -16.65
N ALA A 258 20.95 1.84 -16.58
CA ALA A 258 19.88 2.14 -17.53
C ALA A 258 20.41 2.24 -18.96
N LEU A 259 21.54 2.93 -19.18
CA LEU A 259 22.17 3.03 -20.47
C LEU A 259 22.72 1.70 -20.98
N LYS A 260 23.25 0.79 -20.12
CA LYS A 260 23.62 -0.58 -20.52
C LYS A 260 22.45 -1.35 -21.14
N ILE A 261 21.24 -1.12 -20.63
CA ILE A 261 20.02 -1.73 -21.18
C ILE A 261 19.64 -1.05 -22.50
N LEU A 262 19.51 0.27 -22.50
CA LEU A 262 18.90 1.02 -23.59
C LEU A 262 19.82 1.20 -24.82
N SER A 263 21.15 1.06 -24.64
CA SER A 263 22.12 1.19 -25.74
C SER A 263 22.19 -0.03 -26.68
N VAL A 264 21.63 -1.18 -26.24
CA VAL A 264 21.69 -2.45 -26.99
C VAL A 264 20.27 -2.95 -27.26
N PRO A 265 19.87 -3.04 -28.56
CA PRO A 265 18.50 -3.47 -28.89
C PRO A 265 18.10 -4.84 -28.35
N GLU A 266 19.05 -5.77 -28.22
CA GLU A 266 18.85 -7.08 -27.64
C GLU A 266 18.46 -6.99 -26.17
N ASN A 267 19.03 -6.04 -25.43
CA ASN A 267 18.70 -5.83 -24.01
C ASN A 267 17.31 -5.19 -23.85
N ILE A 268 16.88 -4.34 -24.78
CA ILE A 268 15.52 -3.80 -24.79
C ILE A 268 14.50 -4.93 -24.99
N LYS A 269 14.80 -5.93 -25.83
CA LYS A 269 13.94 -7.10 -26.00
C LYS A 269 13.78 -7.91 -24.72
N LEU A 270 14.78 -7.94 -23.83
CA LEU A 270 14.66 -8.61 -22.53
C LEU A 270 13.55 -7.99 -21.69
N LEU A 271 13.41 -6.66 -21.71
CA LEU A 271 12.30 -5.97 -21.07
C LEU A 271 10.97 -6.39 -21.71
N GLN A 272 10.88 -6.37 -23.03
CA GLN A 272 9.68 -6.75 -23.78
C GLN A 272 9.26 -8.20 -23.52
N GLU A 273 10.22 -9.10 -23.40
CA GLU A 273 9.97 -10.52 -23.09
C GLU A 273 9.77 -10.79 -21.60
N GLY A 274 9.86 -9.75 -20.76
CA GLY A 274 9.74 -9.83 -19.31
C GLY A 274 10.86 -10.66 -18.67
N LYS A 275 12.05 -10.74 -19.29
CA LYS A 275 13.23 -11.44 -18.74
C LYS A 275 13.89 -10.63 -17.63
N VAL A 276 13.09 -10.23 -16.67
CA VAL A 276 13.47 -9.38 -15.53
C VAL A 276 13.13 -10.10 -14.23
N VAL A 277 14.10 -10.16 -13.33
CA VAL A 277 13.92 -10.60 -11.93
C VAL A 277 14.25 -9.44 -11.02
N VAL A 278 13.39 -9.18 -10.05
CA VAL A 278 13.62 -8.21 -8.98
C VAL A 278 13.78 -8.95 -7.67
N LEU A 279 14.92 -8.77 -7.01
CA LEU A 279 15.18 -9.37 -5.70
C LEU A 279 14.72 -8.41 -4.62
N LEU A 280 13.85 -8.90 -3.75
CA LEU A 280 13.35 -8.19 -2.58
C LEU A 280 13.57 -9.02 -1.32
N ASP A 281 13.40 -8.43 -0.15
CA ASP A 281 13.45 -9.16 1.10
C ASP A 281 12.31 -10.18 1.18
N LYS A 282 12.59 -11.33 1.76
CA LYS A 282 11.64 -12.45 1.82
C LYS A 282 10.35 -12.08 2.53
N GLU A 283 10.45 -11.29 3.58
CA GLU A 283 9.33 -10.83 4.41
C GLU A 283 8.38 -9.95 3.61
N ASN A 284 8.89 -9.21 2.62
CA ASN A 284 8.07 -8.40 1.72
C ASN A 284 7.40 -9.24 0.62
N LEU A 285 7.97 -10.39 0.28
CA LEU A 285 7.45 -11.29 -0.76
C LEU A 285 6.48 -12.32 -0.25
N ILE A 286 6.66 -12.80 0.98
CA ILE A 286 5.84 -13.87 1.56
C ILE A 286 5.30 -13.38 2.90
N TYR A 287 4.00 -13.13 2.94
CA TYR A 287 3.36 -12.64 4.15
C TYR A 287 1.93 -13.14 4.29
N SER A 288 1.49 -13.27 5.54
CA SER A 288 0.12 -13.63 5.86
C SER A 288 -0.78 -12.40 5.78
N VAL A 289 -2.01 -12.63 5.34
CA VAL A 289 -3.03 -11.61 5.15
C VAL A 289 -4.31 -12.10 5.81
N ASN A 290 -4.74 -11.45 6.86
CA ASN A 290 -6.01 -11.76 7.50
C ASN A 290 -6.98 -10.60 7.32
N THR A 291 -8.24 -10.91 7.00
CA THR A 291 -9.28 -9.90 7.04
C THR A 291 -9.43 -9.43 8.49
N LYS A 292 -9.23 -8.15 8.74
CA LYS A 292 -9.77 -7.56 9.96
C LYS A 292 -11.27 -7.78 9.93
N ARG A 293 -11.82 -8.39 10.97
CA ARG A 293 -13.25 -8.32 11.24
C ARG A 293 -13.57 -6.86 11.49
N GLU A 294 -14.26 -6.26 10.56
CA GLU A 294 -15.18 -5.18 10.84
C GLU A 294 -15.57 -4.51 9.55
N GLU A 295 -16.85 -4.56 9.44
CA GLU A 295 -17.85 -3.60 9.87
C GLU A 295 -17.72 -2.28 9.15
N SER A 296 -18.59 -2.11 8.18
CA SER A 296 -19.29 -0.86 7.78
C SER A 296 -18.59 0.50 7.92
N GLY A 297 -17.32 0.59 8.25
CA GLY A 297 -16.66 1.81 8.66
C GLY A 297 -15.57 2.35 7.75
N TYR A 298 -15.35 1.81 6.56
CA TYR A 298 -14.27 2.28 5.69
C TYR A 298 -14.35 3.78 5.39
N TYR A 299 -15.56 4.32 5.27
CA TYR A 299 -15.81 5.74 5.04
C TYR A 299 -16.31 6.51 6.29
N ALA A 300 -16.67 5.83 7.38
CA ALA A 300 -17.15 6.50 8.57
C ALA A 300 -16.14 7.49 9.17
N PRO A 301 -14.81 7.20 9.22
CA PRO A 301 -13.81 8.16 9.69
C PRO A 301 -13.78 9.47 8.89
N PHE A 302 -14.13 9.42 7.62
CA PHE A 302 -14.15 10.61 6.77
C PHE A 302 -15.31 11.56 7.09
N LEU A 303 -16.45 11.01 7.46
CA LEU A 303 -17.62 11.81 7.85
C LEU A 303 -17.38 12.51 9.19
N ASP A 304 -16.65 11.86 10.09
CA ASP A 304 -16.38 12.36 11.44
C ASP A 304 -15.30 13.45 11.46
N ILE A 305 -14.36 13.44 10.51
CA ILE A 305 -13.21 14.35 10.57
C ILE A 305 -13.62 15.85 10.52
N LYS A 306 -14.70 16.17 9.82
CA LYS A 306 -15.23 17.52 9.78
C LYS A 306 -15.65 18.04 11.14
N SER A 307 -16.10 17.15 12.02
CA SER A 307 -16.56 17.53 13.37
C SER A 307 -15.42 18.00 14.29
N TYR A 308 -14.15 17.70 13.93
CA TYR A 308 -12.98 18.14 14.70
C TYR A 308 -12.54 19.56 14.43
N PHE A 309 -12.90 20.08 13.27
CA PHE A 309 -12.47 21.42 12.87
C PHE A 309 -13.60 22.42 13.10
N PRO A 310 -13.28 23.60 13.63
CA PRO A 310 -14.25 24.67 13.77
C PRO A 310 -14.72 25.11 12.38
N ASP A 311 -15.99 25.51 12.29
CA ASP A 311 -16.56 26.02 11.05
C ASP A 311 -16.18 27.51 10.87
N ASN A 312 -14.89 27.76 10.66
CA ASN A 312 -14.32 29.08 10.48
C ASN A 312 -13.17 29.05 9.43
N GLU A 313 -12.59 30.20 9.15
CA GLU A 313 -11.50 30.38 8.17
C GLU A 313 -10.20 29.64 8.54
N GLU A 314 -10.05 29.17 9.78
CA GLU A 314 -8.87 28.43 10.24
C GLU A 314 -8.96 26.94 9.95
N ALA A 315 -10.14 26.45 9.59
CA ALA A 315 -10.33 25.05 9.23
C ALA A 315 -9.66 24.72 7.89
N PRO A 316 -9.13 23.48 7.73
CA PRO A 316 -8.63 23.05 6.44
C PRO A 316 -9.78 22.89 5.44
N ILE A 317 -9.48 23.08 4.17
CA ILE A 317 -10.39 22.62 3.11
C ILE A 317 -10.28 21.10 3.04
N ILE A 318 -11.37 20.41 3.31
CA ILE A 318 -11.43 18.95 3.32
C ILE A 318 -12.01 18.47 2.00
N LEU A 319 -11.21 17.71 1.25
CA LEU A 319 -11.59 17.09 -0.01
C LEU A 319 -11.58 15.58 0.16
N GLN A 320 -12.71 14.95 -0.14
CA GLN A 320 -12.78 13.51 -0.28
C GLN A 320 -12.52 13.16 -1.75
N ARG A 321 -11.49 12.38 -2.00
CA ARG A 321 -11.15 11.90 -3.35
C ARG A 321 -11.06 10.38 -3.30
N GLU A 322 -11.98 9.71 -4.00
CA GLU A 322 -12.00 8.24 -4.08
C GLU A 322 -11.73 7.56 -2.73
N ASN A 323 -10.48 7.11 -2.52
CA ASN A 323 -10.05 6.43 -1.29
C ASN A 323 -9.20 7.31 -0.38
N GLU A 324 -9.04 8.59 -0.67
CA GLU A 324 -8.16 9.48 0.07
C GLU A 324 -8.94 10.64 0.68
N LEU A 325 -8.53 11.01 1.87
CA LEU A 325 -8.94 12.24 2.51
C LEU A 325 -7.81 13.26 2.41
N GLN A 326 -8.05 14.36 1.73
CA GLN A 326 -7.10 15.45 1.62
C GLN A 326 -7.55 16.64 2.45
N LEU A 327 -6.64 17.12 3.29
CA LEU A 327 -6.81 18.37 4.07
C LEU A 327 -5.83 19.40 3.54
N LEU A 328 -6.34 20.46 2.97
CA LEU A 328 -5.52 21.58 2.49
C LEU A 328 -5.42 22.63 3.57
N TYR A 329 -4.21 22.85 4.06
CA TYR A 329 -3.90 23.83 5.11
C TYR A 329 -3.06 24.99 4.58
N ASP A 330 -3.41 26.18 4.97
CA ASP A 330 -2.64 27.40 4.76
C ASP A 330 -1.75 27.76 5.97
N LEU A 331 -1.14 26.76 6.60
CA LEU A 331 -0.30 26.97 7.78
C LEU A 331 0.78 28.03 7.55
N LYS A 332 0.91 28.92 8.52
CA LYS A 332 1.83 30.05 8.46
C LYS A 332 3.15 29.71 9.13
N PHE A 333 4.22 30.03 8.44
CA PHE A 333 5.60 29.85 8.90
C PHE A 333 6.29 31.20 9.07
N VAL A 334 7.32 31.23 9.87
CA VAL A 334 8.24 32.37 9.92
C VAL A 334 8.81 32.61 8.53
N ALA A 335 8.95 33.87 8.12
CA ALA A 335 9.44 34.19 6.78
C ALA A 335 10.77 33.51 6.48
N ASP A 336 10.88 32.93 5.29
CA ASP A 336 12.06 32.21 4.80
C ASP A 336 12.57 31.09 5.74
N SER A 337 11.71 30.58 6.62
CA SER A 337 12.00 29.57 7.61
C SER A 337 11.04 28.38 7.52
N ALA A 338 11.47 27.26 8.06
CA ALA A 338 10.63 26.09 8.29
C ALA A 338 9.91 26.12 9.65
N SER A 339 10.17 27.11 10.50
CA SER A 339 9.54 27.23 11.81
C SER A 339 8.10 27.68 11.68
N LEU A 340 7.16 26.95 12.29
CA LEU A 340 5.76 27.36 12.40
C LEU A 340 5.64 28.61 13.29
N LEU A 341 4.68 29.46 12.97
CA LEU A 341 4.30 30.53 13.89
C LEU A 341 3.63 29.93 15.14
N GLU A 342 3.84 30.57 16.29
CA GLU A 342 3.25 30.09 17.55
C GLU A 342 1.71 30.11 17.50
N SER A 343 1.12 31.02 16.74
CA SER A 343 -0.31 31.07 16.47
C SER A 343 -0.86 29.84 15.77
N GLU A 344 -0.04 29.05 15.08
CA GLU A 344 -0.47 27.85 14.37
C GLU A 344 -0.47 26.58 15.25
N MET A 345 0.11 26.65 16.45
CA MET A 345 0.28 25.47 17.30
C MET A 345 -1.06 24.85 17.73
N HIS A 346 -2.08 25.67 17.93
CA HIS A 346 -3.42 25.16 18.26
C HIS A 346 -4.05 24.41 17.07
N ARG A 347 -3.82 24.85 15.84
CA ARG A 347 -4.28 24.19 14.61
C ARG A 347 -3.59 22.85 14.41
N ILE A 348 -2.28 22.77 14.70
CA ILE A 348 -1.54 21.51 14.69
C ILE A 348 -2.05 20.54 15.75
N LYS A 349 -2.37 21.02 16.96
CA LYS A 349 -2.97 20.18 18.01
C LYS A 349 -4.32 19.60 17.55
N THR A 350 -5.20 20.44 17.03
CA THR A 350 -6.51 20.01 16.50
C THR A 350 -6.34 18.96 15.38
N LEU A 351 -5.38 19.21 14.46
CA LEU A 351 -5.04 18.27 13.41
C LEU A 351 -4.55 16.92 14.00
N ALA A 352 -3.68 16.96 15.01
CA ALA A 352 -3.18 15.75 15.64
C ALA A 352 -4.31 14.94 16.29
N GLU A 353 -5.26 15.59 16.94
CA GLU A 353 -6.44 14.95 17.54
C GLU A 353 -7.33 14.30 16.46
N ALA A 354 -7.56 15.01 15.35
CA ALA A 354 -8.32 14.49 14.22
C ALA A 354 -7.63 13.26 13.58
N LEU A 355 -6.32 13.35 13.33
CA LEU A 355 -5.55 12.25 12.75
C LEU A 355 -5.48 11.03 13.68
N LYS A 356 -5.35 11.23 14.99
CA LYS A 356 -5.42 10.13 15.97
C LYS A 356 -6.74 9.39 15.93
N LYS A 357 -7.83 10.12 15.77
CA LYS A 357 -9.16 9.52 15.73
C LYS A 357 -9.34 8.64 14.51
N ILE A 358 -8.97 9.12 13.32
CA ILE A 358 -9.08 8.30 12.10
C ILE A 358 -8.08 7.16 12.08
N ASN A 359 -6.92 7.31 12.75
CA ASN A 359 -5.86 6.28 12.78
C ASN A 359 -5.85 5.46 14.08
N LYS A 360 -6.95 5.39 14.80
CA LYS A 360 -7.05 4.69 16.09
C LYS A 360 -6.57 3.24 16.03
N ASP A 361 -6.78 2.56 14.90
CA ASP A 361 -6.43 1.16 14.67
C ASP A 361 -5.23 1.00 13.72
N ASP A 362 -4.39 2.02 13.61
CA ASP A 362 -3.27 2.06 12.66
C ASP A 362 -3.69 1.74 11.21
N SER A 363 -4.84 2.24 10.82
CA SER A 363 -5.48 1.92 9.54
C SER A 363 -5.16 2.87 8.40
N PHE A 364 -4.38 3.95 8.66
CA PHE A 364 -4.04 4.94 7.66
C PHE A 364 -2.54 5.19 7.59
N THR A 365 -2.06 5.52 6.39
CA THR A 365 -0.78 6.21 6.15
C THR A 365 -1.08 7.69 5.86
N ILE A 366 -0.17 8.57 6.22
CA ILE A 366 -0.37 10.01 6.08
C ILE A 366 0.79 10.58 5.27
N LEU A 367 0.48 11.14 4.12
CA LEU A 367 1.43 11.89 3.30
C LEU A 367 1.25 13.38 3.56
N ILE A 368 2.35 14.08 3.86
CA ILE A 368 2.36 15.54 4.02
C ILE A 368 3.15 16.17 2.88
N GLU A 369 2.49 16.98 2.09
CA GLU A 369 3.05 17.62 0.91
C GLU A 369 3.17 19.12 1.12
N GLY A 370 4.38 19.65 0.92
CA GLY A 370 4.68 21.07 1.09
C GLY A 370 4.78 21.79 -0.25
N HIS A 371 4.09 22.94 -0.35
CA HIS A 371 4.12 23.78 -1.52
C HIS A 371 4.52 25.21 -1.15
N THR A 372 5.23 25.89 -2.03
CA THR A 372 5.57 27.32 -1.92
C THR A 372 5.00 28.09 -3.11
N ALA A 373 4.95 29.41 -2.99
CA ALA A 373 4.80 30.24 -4.17
C ALA A 373 6.07 30.14 -5.03
N ASP A 374 5.93 30.23 -6.34
CA ASP A 374 7.09 30.34 -7.21
C ASP A 374 7.64 31.78 -7.18
N VAL A 375 8.91 31.90 -6.79
CA VAL A 375 9.68 33.15 -6.75
C VAL A 375 11.01 33.02 -7.51
N ASN A 376 11.05 32.12 -8.51
CA ASN A 376 12.22 31.85 -9.35
C ASN A 376 13.49 31.39 -8.60
N LYS A 377 13.31 30.66 -7.49
CA LYS A 377 14.40 30.04 -6.70
C LYS A 377 14.12 28.56 -6.48
N PRO A 378 14.14 27.72 -7.54
CA PRO A 378 13.58 26.35 -7.46
C PRO A 378 14.23 25.48 -6.40
N VAL A 379 15.56 25.48 -6.26
CA VAL A 379 16.26 24.67 -5.24
C VAL A 379 15.93 25.11 -3.83
N GLY A 380 15.98 26.41 -3.56
CA GLY A 380 15.64 26.94 -2.23
C GLY A 380 14.18 26.71 -1.86
N GLN A 381 13.26 26.86 -2.81
CA GLN A 381 11.84 26.60 -2.62
C GLN A 381 11.58 25.12 -2.35
N MET A 382 12.25 24.23 -3.07
CA MET A 382 12.17 22.79 -2.85
C MET A 382 12.62 22.45 -1.43
N ASN A 383 13.83 22.85 -1.04
CA ASN A 383 14.38 22.57 0.28
C ASN A 383 13.50 23.15 1.40
N LEU A 384 12.98 24.37 1.21
CA LEU A 384 12.09 24.99 2.18
C LEU A 384 10.77 24.24 2.34
N SER A 385 10.18 23.78 1.22
CA SER A 385 8.93 23.00 1.28
C SER A 385 9.11 21.68 2.01
N ILE A 386 10.24 21.00 1.78
CA ILE A 386 10.60 19.76 2.49
C ILE A 386 10.80 20.03 3.99
N ALA A 387 11.60 21.03 4.35
CA ALA A 387 11.86 21.34 5.74
C ALA A 387 10.57 21.70 6.51
N ARG A 388 9.62 22.38 5.86
CA ARG A 388 8.30 22.67 6.44
C ARG A 388 7.48 21.43 6.71
N THR A 389 7.45 20.49 5.77
CA THR A 389 6.73 19.20 5.99
C THR A 389 7.32 18.42 7.15
N GLN A 390 8.65 18.37 7.27
CA GLN A 390 9.33 17.75 8.40
C GLN A 390 8.98 18.41 9.73
N THR A 391 8.93 19.74 9.78
CA THR A 391 8.52 20.45 10.99
C THR A 391 7.11 20.08 11.42
N ILE A 392 6.16 20.02 10.49
CA ILE A 392 4.78 19.59 10.78
C ILE A 392 4.75 18.18 11.34
N ILE A 393 5.46 17.25 10.72
CA ILE A 393 5.53 15.86 11.20
C ILE A 393 6.09 15.81 12.62
N ASN A 394 7.19 16.52 12.88
CA ASN A 394 7.80 16.54 14.21
C ASN A 394 6.83 17.09 15.27
N GLU A 395 6.05 18.12 14.95
CA GLU A 395 5.03 18.61 15.86
C GLU A 395 3.88 17.61 16.06
N LEU A 396 3.42 16.94 15.01
CA LEU A 396 2.40 15.89 15.11
C LEU A 396 2.88 14.69 15.96
N VAL A 397 4.15 14.31 15.83
CA VAL A 397 4.78 13.27 16.65
C VAL A 397 4.87 13.69 18.12
N LYS A 398 5.21 14.96 18.44
CA LYS A 398 5.17 15.49 19.80
C LYS A 398 3.76 15.41 20.42
N HIS A 399 2.73 15.51 19.59
CA HIS A 399 1.35 15.29 20.01
C HIS A 399 0.95 13.82 20.08
N GLY A 400 1.89 12.85 19.92
CA GLY A 400 1.70 11.44 20.19
C GLY A 400 1.17 10.61 19.01
N LEU A 401 1.45 11.05 17.78
CA LEU A 401 1.31 10.20 16.59
C LEU A 401 2.62 9.44 16.32
N GLU A 402 2.51 8.23 15.83
CA GLU A 402 3.67 7.40 15.46
C GLU A 402 4.37 7.98 14.24
N ARG A 403 5.72 8.07 14.27
CA ARG A 403 6.50 8.58 13.13
C ARG A 403 6.35 7.72 11.88
N SER A 404 6.20 6.42 12.05
CA SER A 404 6.10 5.40 11.00
C SER A 404 4.90 5.56 10.06
N ILE A 405 3.83 6.26 10.50
CA ILE A 405 2.65 6.47 9.66
C ILE A 405 2.83 7.60 8.64
N PHE A 406 3.90 8.42 8.79
CA PHE A 406 4.10 9.61 7.98
C PHE A 406 5.12 9.40 6.87
N SER A 407 4.75 9.83 5.67
CA SER A 407 5.66 10.16 4.59
C SER A 407 5.52 11.66 4.25
N PHE A 408 6.51 12.23 3.56
CA PHE A 408 6.45 13.63 3.18
C PHE A 408 7.11 13.89 1.84
N LYS A 409 6.65 14.98 1.19
CA LYS A 409 7.18 15.42 -0.09
C LYS A 409 7.17 16.94 -0.18
N GLY A 410 8.24 17.52 -0.68
CA GLY A 410 8.30 18.92 -1.04
C GLY A 410 8.12 19.08 -2.55
N TYR A 411 7.32 20.05 -2.96
CA TYR A 411 7.13 20.41 -4.35
C TYR A 411 7.68 21.80 -4.68
N GLY A 412 8.13 22.55 -3.69
CA GLY A 412 8.51 23.95 -3.92
C GLY A 412 7.40 24.72 -4.63
N GLY A 413 7.73 25.50 -5.64
CA GLY A 413 6.79 26.25 -6.46
C GLY A 413 6.30 25.53 -7.72
N THR A 414 6.60 24.22 -7.89
CA THR A 414 6.34 23.50 -9.15
C THR A 414 4.89 23.13 -9.40
N GLN A 415 4.05 23.18 -8.38
CA GLN A 415 2.63 22.81 -8.47
C GLN A 415 1.72 23.93 -7.97
N PRO A 416 1.61 25.05 -8.70
CA PRO A 416 0.73 26.14 -8.33
C PRO A 416 -0.74 25.77 -8.54
N ILE A 417 -1.61 26.20 -7.61
CA ILE A 417 -3.08 26.11 -7.74
C ILE A 417 -3.71 27.45 -8.08
N ALA A 418 -2.94 28.51 -8.02
CA ALA A 418 -3.34 29.88 -8.36
C ALA A 418 -2.19 30.64 -9.03
N SER A 419 -2.49 31.80 -9.59
CA SER A 419 -1.48 32.63 -10.26
C SER A 419 -0.41 33.15 -9.29
N ASN A 420 0.86 32.93 -9.60
CA ASN A 420 1.98 33.51 -8.85
C ASN A 420 2.17 35.02 -9.10
N ALA A 421 1.45 35.61 -10.05
CA ALA A 421 1.53 37.02 -10.37
C ALA A 421 0.90 37.92 -9.26
N THR A 422 -0.13 37.39 -8.58
CA THR A 422 -0.84 38.14 -7.54
C THR A 422 -0.41 37.74 -6.13
N PRO A 423 -0.44 38.64 -5.14
CA PRO A 423 -0.16 38.27 -3.74
C PRO A 423 -1.11 37.20 -3.20
N GLU A 424 -2.39 37.28 -3.56
CA GLU A 424 -3.45 36.34 -3.14
C GLU A 424 -3.18 34.95 -3.73
N GLY A 425 -2.85 34.88 -5.00
CA GLY A 425 -2.53 33.60 -5.63
C GLY A 425 -1.24 32.98 -5.07
N ARG A 426 -0.22 33.79 -4.78
CA ARG A 426 0.97 33.31 -4.06
C ARG A 426 0.63 32.82 -2.65
N ALA A 427 -0.33 33.46 -1.96
CA ALA A 427 -0.78 32.98 -0.65
C ALA A 427 -1.44 31.60 -0.76
N GLN A 428 -2.31 31.38 -1.75
CA GLN A 428 -2.94 30.08 -2.00
C GLN A 428 -1.93 29.00 -2.38
N ASN A 429 -0.86 29.36 -3.11
CA ASN A 429 0.19 28.43 -3.48
C ASN A 429 1.05 27.98 -2.27
N ARG A 430 1.19 28.83 -1.25
CA ARG A 430 1.83 28.48 0.03
C ARG A 430 0.88 27.68 0.89
N ARG A 431 0.81 26.38 0.64
CA ARG A 431 -0.08 25.45 1.32
C ARG A 431 0.64 24.19 1.74
N VAL A 432 0.02 23.47 2.65
CA VAL A 432 0.36 22.09 2.99
C VAL A 432 -0.86 21.22 2.65
N VAL A 433 -0.63 20.13 1.97
CA VAL A 433 -1.65 19.12 1.69
C VAL A 433 -1.33 17.91 2.55
N ILE A 434 -2.32 17.46 3.31
CA ILE A 434 -2.21 16.29 4.17
C ILE A 434 -3.17 15.27 3.61
N THR A 435 -2.63 14.18 3.08
CA THR A 435 -3.40 13.10 2.48
C THR A 435 -3.38 11.90 3.43
N ALA A 436 -4.53 11.57 4.01
CA ALA A 436 -4.73 10.33 4.73
C ALA A 436 -5.27 9.28 3.78
N ARG A 437 -4.46 8.22 3.55
CA ARG A 437 -4.84 7.07 2.73
C ARG A 437 -5.02 5.87 3.64
N PRO A 438 -6.16 5.16 3.57
CA PRO A 438 -6.30 3.92 4.31
C PRO A 438 -5.18 2.96 3.89
N LYS A 439 -4.44 2.43 4.86
CA LYS A 439 -3.74 1.18 4.64
C LYS A 439 -4.80 0.20 4.19
N ALA A 440 -4.46 -0.80 3.35
CA ALA A 440 -5.42 -1.83 2.97
C ALA A 440 -6.11 -2.35 4.25
N THR A 441 -7.24 -1.73 4.58
CA THR A 441 -7.78 -1.67 5.93
C THR A 441 -8.35 -2.99 6.39
N TYR A 442 -8.49 -3.89 5.48
CA TYR A 442 -9.00 -5.21 5.74
C TYR A 442 -7.91 -6.23 6.08
N ILE A 443 -6.62 -5.78 6.13
CA ILE A 443 -5.53 -6.72 6.06
C ILE A 443 -4.43 -6.32 7.03
N GLN A 444 -4.16 -7.19 8.01
CA GLN A 444 -2.92 -7.14 8.77
C GLN A 444 -1.89 -8.02 8.08
N ARG A 445 -0.73 -7.45 7.76
CA ARG A 445 0.47 -8.19 7.39
C ARG A 445 1.14 -8.65 8.68
N TYR A 446 1.47 -9.94 8.78
CA TYR A 446 2.19 -10.53 9.90
C TYR A 446 3.49 -11.14 9.40
#